data_ed4b878b9d1badb2c60d1396a87d54da
#
_entry.id   ed4b878b9d1badb2c60d1396a87d54da
#
_cell.length_a   1.000
_cell.length_b   1.000
_cell.length_c   1.000
_cell.angle_alpha   90.00
_cell.angle_beta   90.00
_cell.angle_gamma   90.00
#
_symmetry.space_group_name_H-M   'P 1'
#
loop_
_entity.id
_entity.type
_entity.pdbx_description
1 polymer ?
#
loop_
_entity_poly.entity_id
_entity_poly.type
_entity_poly.pdbx_seq_one_letter_code
_entity_poly.pdbx_strand_id
1 'polypeptide(L)'
;MMVYAGLEHSGKTTAACAELAAYQRENPDKICVYIDVEHSLDLQFQALMNGIDLDRLYYISPEGMSGEQILEMILELEDTDDIGLIVLDSIPALVPQSIMENEFTKDMGMRGNMAKGLHKFCPTMCDKLARNGNIMIMINQVRVAGTTFTGAAIYKEPGGDAPRYYASVKVRFGKRVFMKD
;
A
#
# COMPACT_ATOMS: atom_id res chain seq x y z
N MET A 1 -2.98 -4.46 10.50
CA MET A 1 -2.89 -3.76 9.20
C MET A 1 -2.90 -2.26 9.40
N MET A 2 -2.03 -1.53 8.71
CA MET A 2 -1.91 -0.08 8.75
C MET A 2 -2.22 0.50 7.37
N VAL A 3 -2.82 1.69 7.30
CA VAL A 3 -3.08 2.42 6.05
C VAL A 3 -2.47 3.82 6.10
N TYR A 4 -1.59 4.12 5.15
CA TYR A 4 -0.97 5.42 4.97
C TYR A 4 -1.66 6.16 3.84
N ALA A 5 -2.47 7.16 4.16
CA ALA A 5 -3.29 7.89 3.19
C ALA A 5 -2.86 9.36 3.10
N GLY A 6 -2.77 9.90 1.89
CA GLY A 6 -2.42 11.30 1.68
C GLY A 6 -2.31 11.68 0.21
N LEU A 7 -2.12 12.96 -0.05
CA LEU A 7 -1.88 13.47 -1.39
C LEU A 7 -0.55 12.93 -1.95
N GLU A 8 -0.40 13.02 -3.24
CA GLU A 8 0.87 12.72 -3.92
C GLU A 8 2.02 13.56 -3.31
N HIS A 9 3.22 12.98 -3.25
CA HIS A 9 4.43 13.60 -2.68
C HIS A 9 4.29 14.08 -1.22
N SER A 10 3.36 13.53 -0.44
CA SER A 10 3.19 13.87 0.98
C SER A 10 4.12 13.11 1.94
N GLY A 11 4.98 12.21 1.44
CA GLY A 11 5.95 11.46 2.24
C GLY A 11 5.49 10.08 2.71
N LYS A 12 4.40 9.53 2.15
CA LYS A 12 3.86 8.20 2.52
C LYS A 12 4.89 7.07 2.32
N THR A 13 5.46 7.00 1.11
CA THR A 13 6.52 6.04 0.74
C THR A 13 7.73 6.16 1.64
N THR A 14 8.21 7.38 1.90
CA THR A 14 9.35 7.63 2.81
C THR A 14 9.04 7.15 4.23
N ALA A 15 7.84 7.41 4.73
CA ALA A 15 7.43 6.94 6.06
C ALA A 15 7.33 5.41 6.10
N ALA A 16 6.78 4.75 5.07
CA ALA A 16 6.74 3.30 5.00
C ALA A 16 8.14 2.67 4.96
N CYS A 17 9.09 3.28 4.23
CA CYS A 17 10.49 2.87 4.22
C CYS A 17 11.17 3.05 5.59
N ALA A 18 10.86 4.14 6.31
CA ALA A 18 11.39 4.36 7.64
C ALA A 18 10.86 3.34 8.66
N GLU A 19 9.58 3.00 8.60
CA GLU A 19 8.96 1.94 9.41
C GLU A 19 9.56 0.57 9.09
N LEU A 20 9.77 0.27 7.79
CA LEU A 20 10.40 -0.97 7.36
C LEU A 20 11.81 -1.10 7.95
N ALA A 21 12.63 -0.05 7.87
CA ALA A 21 13.97 -0.04 8.44
C ALA A 21 13.95 -0.15 9.98
N ALA A 22 12.97 0.48 10.65
CA ALA A 22 12.77 0.34 12.08
C ALA A 22 12.40 -1.10 12.45
N TYR A 23 11.47 -1.70 11.70
CA TYR A 23 11.07 -3.09 11.91
C TYR A 23 12.24 -4.06 11.77
N GLN A 24 13.09 -3.90 10.74
CA GLN A 24 14.28 -4.73 10.54
C GLN A 24 15.27 -4.64 11.71
N ARG A 25 15.43 -3.47 12.31
CA ARG A 25 16.31 -3.29 13.49
C ARG A 25 15.78 -4.03 14.73
N GLU A 26 14.46 -4.02 14.92
CA GLU A 26 13.82 -4.65 16.08
C GLU A 26 13.61 -6.16 15.92
N ASN A 27 13.58 -6.64 14.66
CA ASN A 27 13.30 -8.03 14.32
C ASN A 27 14.41 -8.59 13.39
N PRO A 28 15.59 -8.91 13.94
CA PRO A 28 16.77 -9.29 13.13
C PRO A 28 16.57 -10.62 12.37
N ASP A 29 15.68 -11.48 12.83
CA ASP A 29 15.40 -12.79 12.23
C ASP A 29 14.28 -12.77 11.19
N LYS A 30 13.67 -11.57 10.94
CA LYS A 30 12.56 -11.43 10.00
C LYS A 30 12.97 -10.73 8.73
N ILE A 31 12.29 -11.10 7.64
CA ILE A 31 12.40 -10.51 6.31
C ILE A 31 11.24 -9.53 6.12
N CYS A 32 11.54 -8.41 5.47
CA CYS A 32 10.52 -7.49 5.02
C CYS A 32 10.26 -7.66 3.52
N VAL A 33 9.03 -7.38 3.09
CA VAL A 33 8.64 -7.38 1.67
C VAL A 33 8.17 -5.98 1.29
N TYR A 34 8.67 -5.46 0.17
CA TYR A 34 8.19 -4.22 -0.42
C TYR A 34 7.67 -4.49 -1.84
N ILE A 35 6.39 -4.26 -2.06
CA ILE A 35 5.71 -4.48 -3.33
C ILE A 35 5.44 -3.12 -3.97
N ASP A 36 6.27 -2.78 -4.96
CA ASP A 36 6.20 -1.51 -5.71
C ASP A 36 5.35 -1.67 -6.97
N VAL A 37 4.05 -1.44 -6.84
CA VAL A 37 3.09 -1.49 -7.96
C VAL A 37 3.15 -0.22 -8.81
N GLU A 38 3.66 0.88 -8.27
CA GLU A 38 3.84 2.14 -9.01
C GLU A 38 5.12 2.16 -9.85
N HIS A 39 6.06 1.22 -9.62
CA HIS A 39 7.37 1.17 -10.25
C HIS A 39 8.15 2.49 -10.11
N SER A 40 8.04 3.14 -8.97
CA SER A 40 8.52 4.50 -8.74
C SER A 40 9.55 4.61 -7.61
N LEU A 41 9.86 3.53 -6.89
CA LEU A 41 10.77 3.53 -5.76
C LEU A 41 12.22 3.51 -6.22
N ASP A 42 12.98 4.55 -5.86
CA ASP A 42 14.45 4.47 -5.85
C ASP A 42 14.91 3.73 -4.59
N LEU A 43 15.02 2.39 -4.73
CA LEU A 43 15.33 1.50 -3.61
C LEU A 43 16.69 1.84 -2.97
N GLN A 44 17.71 2.16 -3.79
CA GLN A 44 19.06 2.46 -3.29
C GLN A 44 19.06 3.76 -2.48
N PHE A 45 18.37 4.77 -2.98
CA PHE A 45 18.22 6.03 -2.26
C PHE A 45 17.47 5.84 -0.93
N GLN A 46 16.35 5.08 -0.95
CA GLN A 46 15.58 4.82 0.28
C GLN A 46 16.37 3.97 1.28
N ALA A 47 17.14 3.01 0.83
CA ALA A 47 18.00 2.21 1.68
C ALA A 47 19.07 3.08 2.37
N LEU A 48 19.72 3.95 1.62
CA LEU A 48 20.71 4.90 2.15
C LEU A 48 20.10 5.86 3.18
N MET A 49 18.95 6.44 2.85
CA MET A 49 18.30 7.48 3.69
C MET A 49 17.70 6.93 4.98
N ASN A 50 17.15 5.72 4.95
CA ASN A 50 16.41 5.14 6.07
C ASN A 50 17.19 4.05 6.80
N GLY A 51 18.30 3.56 6.24
CA GLY A 51 19.07 2.47 6.79
C GLY A 51 18.39 1.11 6.62
N ILE A 52 17.79 0.88 5.45
CA ILE A 52 17.17 -0.40 5.11
C ILE A 52 18.28 -1.43 4.83
N ASP A 53 18.19 -2.58 5.45
CA ASP A 53 19.01 -3.74 5.17
C ASP A 53 18.46 -4.47 3.93
N LEU A 54 19.19 -4.37 2.81
CA LEU A 54 18.77 -4.94 1.54
C LEU A 54 18.89 -6.48 1.51
N ASP A 55 19.74 -7.08 2.34
CA ASP A 55 19.88 -8.52 2.43
C ASP A 55 18.66 -9.19 3.11
N ARG A 56 17.87 -8.39 3.83
CA ARG A 56 16.63 -8.82 4.48
C ARG A 56 15.39 -8.11 3.90
N LEU A 57 15.46 -7.73 2.63
CA LEU A 57 14.36 -7.12 1.90
C LEU A 57 14.05 -7.87 0.61
N TYR A 58 12.85 -8.41 0.48
CA TYR A 58 12.31 -8.81 -0.81
C TYR A 58 11.63 -7.62 -1.47
N TYR A 59 12.29 -7.05 -2.47
CA TYR A 59 11.70 -6.03 -3.33
C TYR A 59 11.04 -6.70 -4.54
N ILE A 60 9.73 -6.47 -4.69
CA ILE A 60 8.91 -7.04 -5.75
C ILE A 60 8.32 -5.91 -6.58
N SER A 61 8.62 -5.91 -7.89
CA SER A 61 8.01 -5.04 -8.88
C SER A 61 7.14 -5.92 -9.79
N PRO A 62 5.81 -6.04 -9.54
CA PRO A 62 4.97 -7.07 -10.14
C PRO A 62 4.53 -6.70 -11.55
N GLU A 63 5.42 -6.86 -12.53
CA GLU A 63 5.13 -6.59 -13.94
C GLU A 63 4.14 -7.60 -14.51
N GLY A 64 3.13 -7.11 -15.25
CA GLY A 64 2.14 -7.93 -15.94
C GLY A 64 1.13 -8.66 -15.04
N MET A 65 1.16 -8.44 -13.73
CA MET A 65 0.20 -9.02 -12.79
C MET A 65 -1.02 -8.14 -12.61
N SER A 66 -2.21 -8.76 -12.54
CA SER A 66 -3.43 -8.06 -12.14
C SER A 66 -3.43 -7.74 -10.64
N GLY A 67 -4.25 -6.77 -10.25
CA GLY A 67 -4.43 -6.42 -8.84
C GLY A 67 -4.89 -7.60 -7.99
N GLU A 68 -5.74 -8.48 -8.54
CA GLU A 68 -6.19 -9.71 -7.88
C GLU A 68 -5.03 -10.68 -7.65
N GLN A 69 -4.16 -10.88 -8.65
CA GLN A 69 -2.98 -11.75 -8.54
C GLN A 69 -1.97 -11.19 -7.53
N ILE A 70 -1.78 -9.86 -7.49
CA ILE A 70 -0.92 -9.21 -6.49
C ILE A 70 -1.47 -9.44 -5.08
N LEU A 71 -2.80 -9.29 -4.87
CA LEU A 71 -3.42 -9.52 -3.56
C LEU A 71 -3.32 -10.99 -3.14
N GLU A 72 -3.47 -11.94 -4.07
CA GLU A 72 -3.29 -13.37 -3.81
C GLU A 72 -1.83 -13.68 -3.43
N MET A 73 -0.86 -13.17 -4.19
CA MET A 73 0.57 -13.28 -3.86
C MET A 73 0.89 -12.76 -2.45
N ILE A 74 0.30 -11.63 -2.04
CA ILE A 74 0.48 -11.09 -0.69
C ILE A 74 -0.05 -12.04 0.38
N LEU A 75 -1.21 -12.69 0.16
CA LEU A 75 -1.74 -13.68 1.09
C LEU A 75 -0.86 -14.93 1.20
N GLU A 76 -0.23 -15.35 0.11
CA GLU A 76 0.73 -16.47 0.09
C GLU A 76 2.03 -16.10 0.81
N LEU A 77 2.54 -14.90 0.58
CA LEU A 77 3.73 -14.39 1.28
C LEU A 77 3.52 -14.32 2.79
N GLU A 78 2.33 -13.96 3.25
CA GLU A 78 2.00 -13.89 4.68
C GLU A 78 1.96 -15.28 5.34
N ASP A 79 1.81 -16.36 4.59
CA ASP A 79 1.91 -17.73 5.11
C ASP A 79 3.38 -18.21 5.30
N THR A 80 4.36 -17.37 4.93
CA THR A 80 5.79 -17.68 5.08
C THR A 80 6.29 -17.26 6.46
N ASP A 81 6.83 -18.18 7.22
CA ASP A 81 7.22 -17.96 8.63
C ASP A 81 8.28 -16.87 8.83
N ASP A 82 9.15 -16.64 7.83
CA ASP A 82 10.25 -15.69 7.92
C ASP A 82 9.83 -14.25 7.64
N ILE A 83 8.68 -14.03 7.04
CA ILE A 83 8.18 -12.68 6.72
C ILE A 83 7.55 -12.07 7.98
N GLY A 84 7.83 -10.79 8.20
CA GLY A 84 7.29 -10.08 9.36
C GLY A 84 6.62 -8.75 9.03
N LEU A 85 7.03 -8.10 7.93
CA LEU A 85 6.41 -6.86 7.47
C LEU A 85 6.27 -6.85 5.95
N ILE A 86 5.07 -6.48 5.48
CA ILE A 86 4.76 -6.33 4.04
C ILE A 86 4.30 -4.89 3.78
N VAL A 87 4.90 -4.24 2.79
CA VAL A 87 4.48 -2.92 2.29
C VAL A 87 3.89 -3.08 0.90
N LEU A 88 2.69 -2.54 0.67
CA LEU A 88 2.05 -2.43 -0.65
C LEU A 88 2.02 -0.95 -1.06
N ASP A 89 2.76 -0.58 -2.09
CA ASP A 89 2.82 0.76 -2.67
C ASP A 89 2.41 0.74 -4.14
N SER A 90 1.17 1.07 -4.53
CA SER A 90 0.07 1.53 -3.71
C SER A 90 -1.28 0.90 -4.15
N ILE A 91 -2.31 1.02 -3.32
CA ILE A 91 -3.68 0.55 -3.65
C ILE A 91 -4.19 1.11 -5.00
N PRO A 92 -4.04 2.41 -5.31
CA PRO A 92 -4.53 2.97 -6.57
C PRO A 92 -3.85 2.42 -7.84
N ALA A 93 -2.67 1.85 -7.69
CA ALA A 93 -1.91 1.27 -8.81
C ALA A 93 -2.36 -0.17 -9.16
N LEU A 94 -3.13 -0.81 -8.30
CA LEU A 94 -3.70 -2.13 -8.57
C LEU A 94 -4.69 -2.06 -9.73
N VAL A 95 -4.37 -2.73 -10.85
CA VAL A 95 -5.21 -2.79 -12.04
C VAL A 95 -6.00 -4.10 -12.03
N PRO A 96 -7.35 -4.07 -12.06
CA PRO A 96 -8.17 -5.28 -12.14
C PRO A 96 -7.87 -6.11 -13.37
N GLN A 97 -7.91 -7.45 -13.25
CA GLN A 97 -7.69 -8.38 -14.35
C GLN A 97 -8.61 -8.08 -15.54
N SER A 98 -9.85 -7.77 -15.27
CA SER A 98 -10.84 -7.41 -16.29
C SER A 98 -10.49 -6.17 -17.12
N ILE A 99 -9.66 -5.27 -16.59
CA ILE A 99 -9.13 -4.12 -17.34
C ILE A 99 -7.91 -4.53 -18.17
N MET A 100 -7.07 -5.42 -17.65
CA MET A 100 -5.87 -5.88 -18.37
C MET A 100 -6.22 -6.73 -19.59
N GLU A 101 -7.32 -7.49 -19.54
CA GLU A 101 -7.76 -8.39 -20.61
C GLU A 101 -8.59 -7.69 -21.70
N ASN A 102 -9.12 -6.50 -21.44
CA ASN A 102 -10.00 -5.78 -22.35
C ASN A 102 -9.27 -4.62 -23.06
N GLU A 103 -9.55 -4.45 -24.35
CA GLU A 103 -9.12 -3.26 -25.10
C GLU A 103 -9.66 -1.98 -24.44
N PHE A 104 -8.87 -0.91 -24.47
CA PHE A 104 -9.13 0.40 -23.85
C PHE A 104 -10.50 1.04 -24.20
N THR A 105 -11.26 0.47 -25.13
CA THR A 105 -12.53 1.00 -25.66
C THR A 105 -13.78 0.55 -24.90
N LYS A 106 -13.67 -0.40 -23.99
CA LYS A 106 -14.83 -0.96 -23.27
C LYS A 106 -14.67 -0.78 -21.76
N ASP A 107 -15.40 0.15 -21.25
CA ASP A 107 -15.88 0.28 -19.87
C ASP A 107 -15.15 1.17 -18.86
N MET A 108 -15.78 2.33 -18.67
CA MET A 108 -15.62 3.14 -17.46
C MET A 108 -16.34 2.53 -16.22
N GLY A 109 -17.02 1.39 -16.35
CA GLY A 109 -17.78 0.72 -15.26
C GLY A 109 -16.94 -0.15 -14.33
N MET A 110 -15.72 -0.51 -14.71
CA MET A 110 -14.91 -1.53 -14.01
C MET A 110 -14.13 -1.06 -12.78
N ARG A 111 -14.18 0.23 -12.44
CA ARG A 111 -13.54 0.77 -11.22
C ARG A 111 -14.02 0.12 -9.91
N GLY A 112 -15.15 -0.60 -9.94
CA GLY A 112 -15.70 -1.31 -8.78
C GLY A 112 -15.04 -2.66 -8.46
N ASN A 113 -14.30 -3.28 -9.39
CA ASN A 113 -13.78 -4.62 -9.19
C ASN A 113 -12.66 -4.68 -8.13
N MET A 114 -11.73 -3.73 -8.12
CA MET A 114 -10.69 -3.69 -7.06
C MET A 114 -11.27 -3.46 -5.67
N ALA A 115 -12.33 -2.65 -5.53
CA ALA A 115 -13.01 -2.49 -4.25
C ALA A 115 -13.56 -3.82 -3.73
N LYS A 116 -14.13 -4.67 -4.62
CA LYS A 116 -14.60 -6.02 -4.25
C LYS A 116 -13.44 -6.94 -3.87
N GLY A 117 -12.34 -6.90 -4.61
CA GLY A 117 -11.11 -7.63 -4.27
C GLY A 117 -10.59 -7.27 -2.89
N LEU A 118 -10.50 -5.98 -2.60
CA LEU A 118 -10.06 -5.48 -1.30
C LEU A 118 -11.05 -5.81 -0.16
N HIS A 119 -12.36 -5.86 -0.44
CA HIS A 119 -13.35 -6.32 0.54
C HIS A 119 -13.17 -7.79 0.94
N LYS A 120 -12.71 -8.64 0.03
CA LYS A 120 -12.34 -10.03 0.32
C LYS A 120 -10.96 -10.13 0.98
N PHE A 121 -9.99 -9.38 0.46
CA PHE A 121 -8.59 -9.41 0.90
C PHE A 121 -8.42 -8.91 2.35
N CYS A 122 -8.94 -7.73 2.68
CA CYS A 122 -8.67 -7.09 3.97
C CYS A 122 -9.05 -7.93 5.19
N PRO A 123 -10.25 -8.54 5.28
CA PRO A 123 -10.59 -9.40 6.43
C PRO A 123 -9.69 -10.64 6.51
N THR A 124 -9.40 -11.28 5.36
CA THR A 124 -8.52 -12.46 5.31
C THR A 124 -7.10 -12.10 5.77
N MET A 125 -6.58 -10.97 5.29
CA MET A 125 -5.26 -10.49 5.67
C MET A 125 -5.18 -10.13 7.16
N CYS A 126 -6.19 -9.45 7.70
CA CYS A 126 -6.23 -9.12 9.13
C CYS A 126 -6.23 -10.36 10.03
N ASP A 127 -6.95 -11.43 9.63
CA ASP A 127 -6.94 -12.69 10.36
C ASP A 127 -5.56 -13.36 10.33
N LYS A 128 -4.88 -13.38 9.17
CA LYS A 128 -3.52 -13.90 9.03
C LYS A 128 -2.51 -13.10 9.88
N LEU A 129 -2.52 -11.76 9.75
CA LEU A 129 -1.65 -10.89 10.53
C LEU A 129 -1.83 -11.05 12.04
N ALA A 130 -3.07 -11.25 12.49
CA ALA A 130 -3.36 -11.48 13.92
C ALA A 130 -2.81 -12.81 14.43
N ARG A 131 -2.84 -13.86 13.60
CA ARG A 131 -2.28 -15.18 13.95
C ARG A 131 -0.76 -15.18 13.95
N ASN A 132 -0.14 -14.55 12.96
CA ASN A 132 1.31 -14.61 12.75
C ASN A 132 2.07 -13.51 13.52
N GLY A 133 1.36 -12.50 14.02
CA GLY A 133 1.99 -11.34 14.69
C GLY A 133 2.70 -10.39 13.74
N ASN A 134 2.41 -10.45 12.43
CA ASN A 134 3.06 -9.68 11.38
C ASN A 134 2.39 -8.33 11.14
N ILE A 135 3.03 -7.48 10.37
CA ILE A 135 2.55 -6.13 10.03
C ILE A 135 2.38 -6.00 8.52
N MET A 136 1.28 -5.36 8.11
CA MET A 136 1.10 -4.91 6.73
C MET A 136 0.84 -3.42 6.70
N ILE A 137 1.56 -2.70 5.82
CA ILE A 137 1.36 -1.28 5.49
C ILE A 137 0.82 -1.20 4.06
N MET A 138 -0.34 -0.57 3.90
CA MET A 138 -0.92 -0.27 2.59
C MET A 138 -0.87 1.23 2.34
N ILE A 139 -0.23 1.64 1.26
CA ILE A 139 -0.19 3.05 0.86
C ILE A 139 -1.41 3.36 -0.01
N ASN A 140 -2.10 4.46 0.30
CA ASN A 140 -3.25 4.95 -0.46
C ASN A 140 -3.10 6.42 -0.81
N GLN A 141 -3.43 6.76 -2.05
CA GLN A 141 -3.43 8.16 -2.51
C GLN A 141 -4.83 8.74 -2.35
N VAL A 142 -4.89 9.93 -1.78
CA VAL A 142 -6.13 10.70 -1.65
C VAL A 142 -6.29 11.58 -2.89
N ARG A 143 -7.46 11.53 -3.51
CA ARG A 143 -7.81 12.36 -4.67
C ARG A 143 -8.91 13.34 -4.31
N VAL A 144 -8.84 14.55 -4.86
CA VAL A 144 -9.95 15.51 -4.77
C VAL A 144 -11.09 15.00 -5.66
N ALA A 145 -12.24 14.69 -5.04
CA ALA A 145 -13.43 14.17 -5.71
C ALA A 145 -14.46 15.27 -6.04
N GLY A 146 -14.25 16.48 -5.55
CA GLY A 146 -15.14 17.63 -5.73
C GLY A 146 -14.94 18.67 -4.65
N THR A 147 -15.83 19.65 -4.60
CA THR A 147 -15.87 20.66 -3.55
C THR A 147 -17.22 20.66 -2.86
N THR A 148 -17.24 20.98 -1.57
CA THR A 148 -18.48 21.22 -0.83
C THR A 148 -19.14 22.52 -1.33
N PHE A 149 -20.40 22.75 -0.93
CA PHE A 149 -21.10 24.00 -1.22
C PHE A 149 -20.35 25.24 -0.67
N THR A 150 -19.54 25.05 0.37
CA THR A 150 -18.70 26.10 0.97
C THR A 150 -17.31 26.22 0.33
N GLY A 151 -17.03 25.50 -0.78
CA GLY A 151 -15.76 25.54 -1.50
C GLY A 151 -14.65 24.67 -0.90
N ALA A 152 -14.90 23.91 0.17
CA ALA A 152 -13.90 23.01 0.73
C ALA A 152 -13.74 21.74 -0.13
N ALA A 153 -12.51 21.29 -0.34
CA ALA A 153 -12.22 20.09 -1.13
C ALA A 153 -12.77 18.82 -0.46
N ILE A 154 -13.50 18.01 -1.24
CA ILE A 154 -13.92 16.68 -0.84
C ILE A 154 -12.84 15.69 -1.30
N TYR A 155 -12.30 14.93 -0.36
CA TYR A 155 -11.28 13.94 -0.65
C TYR A 155 -11.88 12.53 -0.67
N LYS A 156 -11.47 11.74 -1.67
CA LYS A 156 -11.84 10.33 -1.80
C LYS A 156 -10.59 9.45 -1.84
N GLU A 157 -10.66 8.31 -1.17
CA GLU A 157 -9.62 7.29 -1.20
C GLU A 157 -10.03 6.20 -2.19
N PRO A 158 -9.17 5.84 -3.17
CA PRO A 158 -9.39 4.69 -4.04
C PRO A 158 -9.43 3.37 -3.27
N GLY A 159 -9.98 2.32 -3.90
CA GLY A 159 -10.00 0.98 -3.32
C GLY A 159 -11.20 0.67 -2.42
N GLY A 160 -12.19 1.59 -2.34
CA GLY A 160 -13.39 1.40 -1.52
C GLY A 160 -13.13 1.60 -0.02
N ASP A 161 -14.08 1.14 0.79
CA ASP A 161 -14.04 1.39 2.23
C ASP A 161 -13.30 0.32 3.05
N ALA A 162 -13.06 -0.88 2.49
CA ALA A 162 -12.48 -1.99 3.23
C ALA A 162 -11.11 -1.68 3.85
N PRO A 163 -10.13 -1.10 3.14
CA PRO A 163 -8.84 -0.78 3.75
C PRO A 163 -8.98 0.13 4.97
N ARG A 164 -9.94 1.06 4.92
CA ARG A 164 -10.21 1.99 6.01
C ARG A 164 -10.85 1.32 7.23
N TYR A 165 -11.79 0.38 7.01
CA TYR A 165 -12.50 -0.31 8.08
C TYR A 165 -11.64 -1.35 8.79
N TYR A 166 -10.78 -2.04 8.05
CA TYR A 166 -9.93 -3.11 8.58
C TYR A 166 -8.58 -2.61 9.11
N ALA A 167 -8.22 -1.34 8.89
CA ALA A 167 -7.00 -0.76 9.43
C ALA A 167 -7.09 -0.60 10.95
N SER A 168 -6.14 -1.19 11.69
CA SER A 168 -5.94 -0.93 13.12
C SER A 168 -5.32 0.45 13.34
N VAL A 169 -4.50 0.92 12.38
CA VAL A 169 -3.87 2.24 12.39
C VAL A 169 -4.05 2.90 11.03
N LYS A 170 -4.51 4.14 11.02
CA LYS A 170 -4.59 4.95 9.82
C LYS A 170 -3.83 6.26 10.03
N VAL A 171 -2.80 6.46 9.21
CA VAL A 171 -2.00 7.69 9.21
C VAL A 171 -2.40 8.54 8.01
N ARG A 172 -2.78 9.79 8.28
CA ARG A 172 -3.11 10.75 7.22
C ARG A 172 -1.98 11.76 7.05
N PHE A 173 -1.38 11.76 5.88
CA PHE A 173 -0.32 12.70 5.50
C PHE A 173 -0.95 13.97 4.95
N GLY A 174 -0.66 15.10 5.61
CA GLY A 174 -1.13 16.43 5.23
C GLY A 174 -0.25 17.10 4.16
N LYS A 175 -0.57 18.36 3.84
CA LYS A 175 0.31 19.21 3.01
C LYS A 175 1.59 19.53 3.78
N ARG A 176 2.71 19.60 3.04
CA ARG A 176 3.95 20.13 3.59
C ARG A 176 3.75 21.57 4.07
N VAL A 177 4.13 21.83 5.29
CA VAL A 177 4.25 23.19 5.83
C VAL A 177 5.74 23.41 6.11
N PHE A 178 6.33 24.43 5.48
CA PHE A 178 7.69 24.82 5.82
C PHE A 178 7.64 25.50 7.19
N MET A 179 8.42 25.00 8.14
CA MET A 179 8.66 25.76 9.38
C MET A 179 9.44 27.01 8.98
N LYS A 180 8.91 28.17 9.34
CA LYS A 180 9.65 29.42 9.25
C LYS A 180 10.44 29.58 10.54
N ASP A 181 11.73 29.77 10.39
CA ASP A 181 12.62 30.17 11.49
C ASP A 181 12.20 31.54 12.01
#